data_a9f048496a2ebf88ab72827bce6c722b
#
_entry.id   a9f048496a2ebf88ab72827bce6c722b
#
_cell.length_a   1.000
_cell.length_b   1.000
_cell.length_c   1.000
_cell.angle_alpha   90.00
_cell.angle_beta   90.00
_cell.angle_gamma   90.00
#
_symmetry.space_group_name_H-M   'P 1'
#
loop_
_entity.id
_entity.type
_entity.pdbx_description
1 polymer ?
#
loop_
_entity_poly.entity_id
_entity_poly.type
_entity_poly.pdbx_seq_one_letter_code
_entity_poly.pdbx_strand_id
1 'polypeptide(L)'
;MRQNPQTAGRLRPVDLARRHGLSTQAVRNYEAAGILPAAGRTAHGYRTYTLLHAAALGTFLALVPGHGHATATAIMRAVNRDEPAEAFRLVDESHAQLLEDRRTLDAVERALRDLGPGAVPAPDDGAGPGAMFVGPLAGRLGIRPATLRKWERAGIVTPRRDPRTGYRVFDAADVRDAALAHQLRRGGYGLERIAPLIAQVRAAGGPEPVSYTHL
;
A
#
# COMPACT_ATOMS: atom_id res chain seq x y z
N MET A 1 41.37 -19.38 9.34
CA MET A 1 41.74 -17.98 9.02
C MET A 1 40.64 -17.43 8.10
N ARG A 2 39.71 -16.61 8.60
CA ARG A 2 38.65 -15.99 7.78
C ARG A 2 39.29 -14.80 7.05
N GLN A 3 39.39 -14.87 5.73
CA GLN A 3 39.87 -13.74 4.92
C GLN A 3 38.93 -12.57 5.15
N ASN A 4 39.49 -11.42 5.54
CA ASN A 4 38.72 -10.18 5.70
C ASN A 4 38.23 -9.74 4.32
N PRO A 5 36.92 -9.69 4.04
CA PRO A 5 36.35 -9.34 2.72
C PRO A 5 36.68 -7.90 2.29
N GLN A 6 37.23 -7.07 3.17
CA GLN A 6 37.67 -5.70 2.83
C GLN A 6 38.98 -5.65 2.03
N THR A 7 39.77 -6.72 2.02
CA THR A 7 41.07 -6.77 1.32
C THR A 7 41.07 -7.54 -0.01
N ALA A 8 40.00 -8.27 -0.32
CA ALA A 8 39.92 -9.12 -1.52
C ALA A 8 39.30 -8.35 -2.69
N GLY A 9 40.10 -8.04 -3.71
CA GLY A 9 39.68 -7.61 -5.03
C GLY A 9 39.18 -6.16 -5.11
N ARG A 10 40.01 -5.27 -5.65
CA ARG A 10 39.58 -3.90 -6.00
C ARG A 10 38.63 -3.94 -7.19
N LEU A 11 37.40 -3.47 -7.01
CA LEU A 11 36.39 -3.32 -8.06
C LEU A 11 36.27 -1.83 -8.45
N ARG A 12 36.11 -1.57 -9.74
CA ARG A 12 35.76 -0.24 -10.21
C ARG A 12 34.26 -0.03 -10.15
N PRO A 13 33.74 1.23 -10.13
CA PRO A 13 32.30 1.51 -10.17
C PRO A 13 31.58 0.78 -11.30
N VAL A 14 32.20 0.67 -12.49
CA VAL A 14 31.63 0.01 -13.66
C VAL A 14 31.48 -1.50 -13.46
N ASP A 15 32.40 -2.14 -12.75
CA ASP A 15 32.37 -3.58 -12.49
C ASP A 15 31.21 -3.94 -11.56
N LEU A 16 30.95 -3.07 -10.58
CA LEU A 16 29.83 -3.19 -9.64
C LEU A 16 28.49 -2.93 -10.34
N ALA A 17 28.40 -1.87 -11.13
CA ALA A 17 27.19 -1.47 -11.86
C ALA A 17 26.75 -2.54 -12.88
N ARG A 18 27.71 -3.06 -13.66
CA ARG A 18 27.42 -4.04 -14.74
C ARG A 18 26.76 -5.32 -14.23
N ARG A 19 27.15 -5.81 -13.04
CA ARG A 19 26.58 -7.02 -12.43
C ARG A 19 25.08 -6.93 -12.17
N HIS A 20 24.55 -5.72 -12.01
CA HIS A 20 23.16 -5.47 -11.62
C HIS A 20 22.39 -4.62 -12.65
N GLY A 21 22.95 -4.41 -13.85
CA GLY A 21 22.30 -3.60 -14.89
C GLY A 21 22.16 -2.11 -14.52
N LEU A 22 23.00 -1.61 -13.61
CA LEU A 22 22.95 -0.25 -13.12
C LEU A 22 23.94 0.68 -13.83
N SER A 23 23.70 1.99 -13.73
CA SER A 23 24.69 3.00 -14.09
C SER A 23 25.74 3.17 -13.00
N THR A 24 26.95 3.61 -13.38
CA THR A 24 27.99 3.97 -12.40
C THR A 24 27.56 5.13 -11.50
N GLN A 25 26.67 6.00 -11.99
CA GLN A 25 26.11 7.08 -11.19
C GLN A 25 25.17 6.56 -10.10
N ALA A 26 24.36 5.54 -10.39
CA ALA A 26 23.50 4.90 -9.38
C ALA A 26 24.34 4.31 -8.23
N VAL A 27 25.46 3.65 -8.54
CA VAL A 27 26.37 3.12 -7.51
C VAL A 27 26.94 4.23 -6.62
N ARG A 28 27.31 5.37 -7.20
CA ARG A 28 27.78 6.55 -6.44
C ARG A 28 26.66 7.14 -5.57
N ASN A 29 25.45 7.19 -6.08
CA ASN A 29 24.28 7.67 -5.33
C ASN A 29 23.97 6.75 -4.14
N TYR A 30 24.09 5.44 -4.30
CA TYR A 30 23.89 4.47 -3.22
C TYR A 30 24.98 4.59 -2.14
N GLU A 31 26.24 4.84 -2.52
CA GLU A 31 27.32 5.15 -1.57
C GLU A 31 27.01 6.45 -0.81
N ALA A 32 26.68 7.53 -1.53
CA ALA A 32 26.34 8.82 -0.93
C ALA A 32 25.12 8.75 -0.01
N ALA A 33 24.15 7.88 -0.33
CA ALA A 33 22.99 7.62 0.50
C ALA A 33 23.26 6.72 1.71
N GLY A 34 24.48 6.20 1.89
CA GLY A 34 24.85 5.29 2.98
C GLY A 34 24.30 3.87 2.83
N ILE A 35 23.78 3.51 1.66
CA ILE A 35 23.32 2.16 1.32
C ILE A 35 24.52 1.22 1.16
N LEU A 36 25.61 1.72 0.56
CA LEU A 36 26.88 1.02 0.49
C LEU A 36 27.83 1.57 1.58
N PRO A 37 28.74 0.76 2.08
CA PRO A 37 29.84 1.25 2.90
C PRO A 37 30.62 2.36 2.18
N ALA A 38 31.37 3.16 2.91
CA ALA A 38 32.24 4.19 2.31
C ALA A 38 33.30 3.55 1.42
N ALA A 39 33.38 4.01 0.17
CA ALA A 39 34.37 3.52 -0.78
C ALA A 39 35.78 4.00 -0.42
N GLY A 40 36.76 3.11 -0.58
CA GLY A 40 38.17 3.50 -0.54
C GLY A 40 38.52 4.44 -1.70
N ARG A 41 39.66 5.12 -1.59
CA ARG A 41 40.19 5.96 -2.67
C ARG A 41 41.61 5.54 -3.06
N THR A 42 41.90 5.60 -4.34
CA THR A 42 43.29 5.44 -4.84
C THR A 42 44.14 6.66 -4.51
N ALA A 43 45.44 6.56 -4.73
CA ALA A 43 46.36 7.69 -4.62
C ALA A 43 45.97 8.88 -5.52
N HIS A 44 45.27 8.60 -6.62
CA HIS A 44 44.73 9.61 -7.56
C HIS A 44 43.30 10.04 -7.26
N GLY A 45 42.73 9.69 -6.10
CA GLY A 45 41.40 10.11 -5.64
C GLY A 45 40.21 9.32 -6.22
N TYR A 46 40.44 8.32 -7.08
CA TYR A 46 39.36 7.50 -7.65
C TYR A 46 38.78 6.52 -6.63
N ARG A 47 37.45 6.36 -6.66
CA ARG A 47 36.73 5.41 -5.80
C ARG A 47 37.12 3.97 -6.10
N THR A 48 37.34 3.19 -5.06
CA THR A 48 37.56 1.75 -5.12
C THR A 48 36.55 1.03 -4.25
N TYR A 49 35.94 -0.01 -4.81
CA TYR A 49 34.99 -0.88 -4.13
C TYR A 49 35.61 -2.25 -3.87
N THR A 50 34.98 -3.04 -3.03
CA THR A 50 35.42 -4.40 -2.67
C THR A 50 34.26 -5.38 -2.81
N LEU A 51 34.50 -6.67 -2.55
CA LEU A 51 33.45 -7.69 -2.51
C LEU A 51 32.39 -7.38 -1.45
N LEU A 52 32.73 -6.68 -0.36
CA LEU A 52 31.76 -6.21 0.62
C LEU A 52 30.75 -5.25 0.00
N HIS A 53 31.19 -4.31 -0.82
CA HIS A 53 30.30 -3.39 -1.54
C HIS A 53 29.41 -4.14 -2.54
N ALA A 54 29.93 -5.19 -3.20
CA ALA A 54 29.14 -6.02 -4.09
C ALA A 54 28.06 -6.80 -3.33
N ALA A 55 28.39 -7.35 -2.17
CA ALA A 55 27.44 -8.01 -1.29
C ALA A 55 26.37 -7.01 -0.78
N ALA A 56 26.79 -5.83 -0.29
CA ALA A 56 25.88 -4.79 0.17
C ALA A 56 24.90 -4.33 -0.92
N LEU A 57 25.37 -4.13 -2.15
CA LEU A 57 24.51 -3.78 -3.30
C LEU A 57 23.52 -4.90 -3.61
N GLY A 58 23.98 -6.15 -3.66
CA GLY A 58 23.11 -7.32 -3.88
C GLY A 58 22.03 -7.44 -2.79
N THR A 59 22.41 -7.27 -1.53
CA THR A 59 21.47 -7.28 -0.40
C THR A 59 20.43 -6.16 -0.51
N PHE A 60 20.86 -4.94 -0.80
CA PHE A 60 19.94 -3.82 -0.99
C PHE A 60 18.91 -4.10 -2.08
N LEU A 61 19.38 -4.55 -3.25
CA LEU A 61 18.49 -4.85 -4.38
C LEU A 61 17.53 -6.01 -4.09
N ALA A 62 17.94 -6.97 -3.26
CA ALA A 62 17.06 -8.06 -2.79
C ALA A 62 16.02 -7.59 -1.77
N LEU A 63 16.35 -6.59 -0.94
CA LEU A 63 15.41 -6.03 0.05
C LEU A 63 14.33 -5.15 -0.58
N VAL A 64 14.65 -4.41 -1.64
CA VAL A 64 13.73 -3.42 -2.26
C VAL A 64 12.37 -4.01 -2.65
N PRO A 65 12.26 -5.18 -3.32
CA PRO A 65 10.96 -5.74 -3.69
C PRO A 65 10.06 -6.10 -2.51
N GLY A 66 10.64 -6.52 -1.38
CA GLY A 66 9.88 -6.93 -0.20
C GLY A 66 9.59 -5.81 0.79
N HIS A 67 10.52 -4.86 0.95
CA HIS A 67 10.44 -3.83 1.99
C HIS A 67 10.24 -2.41 1.45
N GLY A 68 10.33 -2.23 0.14
CA GLY A 68 10.36 -0.90 -0.50
C GLY A 68 11.71 -0.20 -0.34
N HIS A 69 11.94 0.82 -1.18
CA HIS A 69 13.24 1.52 -1.25
C HIS A 69 13.61 2.23 0.06
N ALA A 70 12.65 2.88 0.71
CA ALA A 70 12.90 3.65 1.94
C ALA A 70 13.35 2.74 3.09
N THR A 71 12.60 1.66 3.36
CA THR A 71 12.91 0.70 4.43
C THR A 71 14.21 -0.05 4.13
N ALA A 72 14.40 -0.52 2.89
CA ALA A 72 15.66 -1.15 2.47
C ALA A 72 16.86 -0.22 2.68
N THR A 73 16.72 1.08 2.39
CA THR A 73 17.77 2.09 2.67
C THR A 73 18.05 2.21 4.17
N ALA A 74 17.01 2.26 5.00
CA ALA A 74 17.17 2.35 6.46
C ALA A 74 17.87 1.10 7.01
N ILE A 75 17.48 -0.10 6.57
CA ILE A 75 18.12 -1.37 6.95
C ILE A 75 19.61 -1.34 6.59
N MET A 76 19.96 -1.01 5.34
CA MET A 76 21.36 -0.97 4.91
C MET A 76 22.20 0.06 5.68
N ARG A 77 21.61 1.20 6.03
CA ARG A 77 22.28 2.21 6.87
C ARG A 77 22.56 1.68 8.28
N ALA A 78 21.61 0.97 8.88
CA ALA A 78 21.80 0.34 10.19
C ALA A 78 22.93 -0.72 10.13
N VAL A 79 22.92 -1.58 9.10
CA VAL A 79 23.99 -2.56 8.88
C VAL A 79 25.35 -1.89 8.70
N ASN A 80 25.43 -0.80 7.93
CA ASN A 80 26.70 -0.09 7.70
C ASN A 80 27.22 0.68 8.93
N ARG A 81 26.35 0.93 9.94
CA ARG A 81 26.73 1.50 11.23
C ARG A 81 27.03 0.46 12.29
N ASP A 82 27.02 -0.83 11.93
CA ASP A 82 27.16 -1.96 12.86
C ASP A 82 26.07 -1.99 13.96
N GLU A 83 24.83 -1.68 13.57
CA GLU A 83 23.63 -1.66 14.41
C GLU A 83 22.68 -2.82 14.04
N PRO A 84 23.03 -4.09 14.28
CA PRO A 84 22.24 -5.23 13.83
C PRO A 84 20.85 -5.29 14.48
N ALA A 85 20.74 -4.88 15.74
CA ALA A 85 19.46 -4.84 16.45
C ALA A 85 18.47 -3.88 15.75
N GLU A 86 18.94 -2.71 15.30
CA GLU A 86 18.13 -1.76 14.56
C GLU A 86 17.75 -2.29 13.17
N ALA A 87 18.68 -2.94 12.47
CA ALA A 87 18.40 -3.56 11.18
C ALA A 87 17.29 -4.62 11.30
N PHE A 88 17.35 -5.50 12.30
CA PHE A 88 16.31 -6.50 12.55
C PHE A 88 14.97 -5.87 12.94
N ARG A 89 14.97 -4.85 13.81
CA ARG A 89 13.74 -4.13 14.17
C ARG A 89 13.03 -3.57 12.94
N LEU A 90 13.75 -2.96 12.01
CA LEU A 90 13.20 -2.43 10.75
C LEU A 90 12.62 -3.53 9.85
N VAL A 91 13.26 -4.70 9.81
CA VAL A 91 12.73 -5.88 9.08
C VAL A 91 11.43 -6.35 9.71
N ASP A 92 11.40 -6.51 11.04
CA ASP A 92 10.23 -6.99 11.77
C ASP A 92 9.06 -6.02 11.65
N GLU A 93 9.29 -4.71 11.75
CA GLU A 93 8.26 -3.69 11.53
C GLU A 93 7.69 -3.74 10.11
N SER A 94 8.55 -3.91 9.10
CA SER A 94 8.12 -4.06 7.71
C SER A 94 7.27 -5.32 7.51
N HIS A 95 7.65 -6.45 8.10
CA HIS A 95 6.88 -7.68 8.04
C HIS A 95 5.54 -7.54 8.76
N ALA A 96 5.51 -6.88 9.93
CA ALA A 96 4.27 -6.61 10.66
C ALA A 96 3.31 -5.76 9.82
N GLN A 97 3.81 -4.72 9.13
CA GLN A 97 3.01 -3.90 8.22
C GLN A 97 2.47 -4.71 7.05
N LEU A 98 3.30 -5.52 6.38
CA LEU A 98 2.87 -6.38 5.28
C LEU A 98 1.80 -7.39 5.71
N LEU A 99 1.92 -7.95 6.91
CA LEU A 99 0.91 -8.86 7.47
C LEU A 99 -0.42 -8.14 7.69
N GLU A 100 -0.38 -6.92 8.20
CA GLU A 100 -1.58 -6.11 8.42
C GLU A 100 -2.24 -5.68 7.10
N ASP A 101 -1.43 -5.34 6.09
CA ASP A 101 -1.91 -5.01 4.74
C ASP A 101 -2.62 -6.22 4.10
N ARG A 102 -2.05 -7.43 4.22
CA ARG A 102 -2.68 -8.68 3.75
C ARG A 102 -4.02 -8.92 4.45
N ARG A 103 -4.08 -8.80 5.78
CA ARG A 103 -5.33 -8.94 6.55
C ARG A 103 -6.39 -7.95 6.08
N THR A 104 -5.98 -6.73 5.78
CA THR A 104 -6.88 -5.69 5.27
C THR A 104 -7.42 -6.07 3.88
N LEU A 105 -6.55 -6.52 2.97
CA LEU A 105 -6.96 -6.98 1.64
C LEU A 105 -7.90 -8.19 1.72
N ASP A 106 -7.61 -9.17 2.56
CA ASP A 106 -8.47 -10.32 2.79
C ASP A 106 -9.86 -9.92 3.34
N ALA A 107 -9.90 -8.89 4.20
CA ALA A 107 -11.17 -8.37 4.72
C ALA A 107 -11.98 -7.63 3.63
N VAL A 108 -11.30 -6.83 2.79
CA VAL A 108 -11.93 -6.16 1.63
C VAL A 108 -12.47 -7.20 0.65
N GLU A 109 -11.66 -8.20 0.30
CA GLU A 109 -12.06 -9.26 -0.63
C GLU A 109 -13.29 -10.04 -0.11
N ARG A 110 -13.30 -10.40 1.17
CA ARG A 110 -14.45 -11.06 1.80
C ARG A 110 -15.69 -10.15 1.76
N ALA A 111 -15.54 -8.87 2.13
CA ALA A 111 -16.64 -7.93 2.12
C ALA A 111 -17.22 -7.72 0.72
N LEU A 112 -16.38 -7.63 -0.31
CA LEU A 112 -16.82 -7.54 -1.71
C LEU A 112 -17.52 -8.81 -2.19
N ARG A 113 -17.04 -9.99 -1.80
CA ARG A 113 -17.65 -11.28 -2.14
C ARG A 113 -19.03 -11.44 -1.49
N ASP A 114 -19.17 -11.00 -0.23
CA ASP A 114 -20.44 -11.04 0.50
C ASP A 114 -21.47 -10.04 -0.06
N LEU A 115 -21.03 -8.99 -0.74
CA LEU A 115 -21.92 -8.04 -1.40
C LEU A 115 -22.53 -8.59 -2.72
N GLY A 116 -21.93 -9.61 -3.35
CA GLY A 116 -22.41 -10.32 -4.54
C GLY A 116 -22.94 -9.45 -5.68
N PRO A 117 -23.03 -9.94 -6.92
CA PRO A 117 -23.57 -9.17 -8.05
C PRO A 117 -25.08 -8.93 -7.99
N GLY A 118 -25.80 -9.41 -6.96
CA GLY A 118 -27.25 -9.33 -6.83
C GLY A 118 -27.78 -8.70 -5.53
N ALA A 119 -26.91 -8.18 -4.66
CA ALA A 119 -27.31 -7.77 -3.31
C ALA A 119 -28.02 -6.39 -3.21
N VAL A 120 -28.44 -5.77 -4.31
CA VAL A 120 -29.16 -4.50 -4.31
C VAL A 120 -30.53 -4.66 -5.02
N PRO A 121 -31.56 -5.14 -4.32
CA PRO A 121 -32.95 -4.84 -4.78
C PRO A 121 -33.15 -3.33 -4.61
N ALA A 122 -33.49 -2.63 -5.68
CA ALA A 122 -33.86 -1.24 -5.61
C ALA A 122 -35.21 -1.11 -4.88
N PRO A 123 -35.33 -0.35 -3.79
CA PRO A 123 -36.60 0.15 -3.35
C PRO A 123 -37.03 1.25 -4.33
N ASP A 124 -38.23 1.19 -4.79
CA ASP A 124 -38.87 2.24 -5.58
C ASP A 124 -39.35 3.37 -4.63
N ASP A 125 -38.38 4.12 -4.08
CA ASP A 125 -38.65 5.23 -3.16
C ASP A 125 -38.54 6.62 -3.80
N GLY A 126 -38.55 6.65 -5.16
CA GLY A 126 -38.49 7.91 -5.91
C GLY A 126 -37.13 8.56 -6.01
N ALA A 127 -36.06 7.92 -5.51
CA ALA A 127 -34.69 8.44 -5.56
C ALA A 127 -33.98 8.16 -6.89
N GLY A 128 -34.59 7.42 -7.79
CA GLY A 128 -34.03 6.93 -9.06
C GLY A 128 -33.46 5.52 -8.94
N PRO A 129 -33.10 4.88 -10.06
CA PRO A 129 -32.65 3.49 -10.07
C PRO A 129 -31.43 3.26 -9.19
N GLY A 130 -31.58 2.42 -8.14
CA GLY A 130 -30.49 2.07 -7.21
C GLY A 130 -30.07 3.16 -6.23
N ALA A 131 -30.77 4.30 -6.19
CA ALA A 131 -30.51 5.37 -5.22
C ALA A 131 -31.43 5.25 -4.00
N MET A 132 -30.98 5.74 -2.82
CA MET A 132 -31.73 5.64 -1.57
C MET A 132 -31.61 6.91 -0.75
N PHE A 133 -32.66 7.24 0.00
CA PHE A 133 -32.58 8.25 1.06
C PHE A 133 -31.90 7.70 2.33
N VAL A 134 -31.52 8.61 3.23
CA VAL A 134 -30.76 8.27 4.44
C VAL A 134 -31.48 7.27 5.35
N GLY A 135 -32.80 7.37 5.49
CA GLY A 135 -33.60 6.47 6.34
C GLY A 135 -33.60 5.03 5.83
N PRO A 136 -34.07 4.78 4.59
CA PRO A 136 -34.01 3.48 3.94
C PRO A 136 -32.62 2.85 3.95
N LEU A 137 -31.58 3.59 3.59
CA LEU A 137 -30.20 3.07 3.62
C LEU A 137 -29.74 2.68 5.01
N ALA A 138 -30.02 3.53 6.02
CA ALA A 138 -29.69 3.24 7.41
C ALA A 138 -30.44 2.00 7.93
N GLY A 139 -31.73 1.88 7.62
CA GLY A 139 -32.54 0.72 7.96
C GLY A 139 -32.02 -0.56 7.34
N ARG A 140 -31.65 -0.52 6.03
CA ARG A 140 -31.07 -1.65 5.32
C ARG A 140 -29.76 -2.15 5.92
N LEU A 141 -28.90 -1.24 6.35
CA LEU A 141 -27.62 -1.57 6.99
C LEU A 141 -27.73 -1.87 8.49
N GLY A 142 -28.93 -1.72 9.09
CA GLY A 142 -29.12 -1.89 10.53
C GLY A 142 -28.34 -0.87 11.39
N ILE A 143 -28.10 0.34 10.86
CA ILE A 143 -27.35 1.41 11.53
C ILE A 143 -28.22 2.65 11.74
N ARG A 144 -27.75 3.56 12.59
CA ARG A 144 -28.43 4.84 12.80
C ARG A 144 -28.11 5.83 11.66
N PRO A 145 -29.07 6.68 11.22
CA PRO A 145 -28.83 7.74 10.24
C PRO A 145 -27.64 8.64 10.57
N ALA A 146 -27.36 8.87 11.86
CA ALA A 146 -26.21 9.61 12.34
C ALA A 146 -24.86 8.95 11.94
N THR A 147 -24.83 7.63 11.80
CA THR A 147 -23.65 6.89 11.36
C THR A 147 -23.31 7.22 9.92
N LEU A 148 -24.31 7.25 9.02
CA LEU A 148 -24.11 7.66 7.61
C LEU A 148 -23.59 9.09 7.48
N ARG A 149 -24.07 10.03 8.34
CA ARG A 149 -23.55 11.39 8.39
C ARG A 149 -22.08 11.43 8.88
N LYS A 150 -21.70 10.53 9.78
CA LYS A 150 -20.30 10.39 10.19
C LYS A 150 -19.42 9.85 9.05
N TRP A 151 -19.95 8.91 8.26
CA TRP A 151 -19.26 8.35 7.11
C TRP A 151 -19.14 9.36 5.97
N GLU A 152 -20.15 10.19 5.73
CA GLU A 152 -20.09 11.33 4.80
C GLU A 152 -18.96 12.29 5.18
N ARG A 153 -18.86 12.66 6.48
CA ARG A 153 -17.77 13.52 6.96
C ARG A 153 -16.38 12.88 6.83
N ALA A 154 -16.32 11.57 6.88
CA ALA A 154 -15.07 10.81 6.68
C ALA A 154 -14.74 10.56 5.19
N GLY A 155 -15.59 11.01 4.24
CA GLY A 155 -15.36 10.81 2.80
C GLY A 155 -15.66 9.39 2.31
N ILE A 156 -16.29 8.55 3.13
CA ILE A 156 -16.66 7.17 2.79
C ILE A 156 -17.81 7.14 1.81
N VAL A 157 -18.79 8.01 1.98
CA VAL A 157 -19.94 8.22 1.07
C VAL A 157 -20.03 9.69 0.71
N THR A 158 -20.55 9.99 -0.50
CA THR A 158 -20.62 11.36 -1.03
C THR A 158 -22.00 11.69 -1.58
N PRO A 159 -23.08 11.61 -0.74
CA PRO A 159 -24.43 11.76 -1.21
C PRO A 159 -24.69 13.14 -1.80
N ARG A 160 -25.39 13.18 -2.91
CA ARG A 160 -25.93 14.44 -3.46
C ARG A 160 -27.14 14.90 -2.65
N ARG A 161 -27.51 16.18 -2.79
CA ARG A 161 -28.77 16.68 -2.24
C ARG A 161 -29.82 16.72 -3.35
N ASP A 162 -31.00 16.22 -3.04
CA ASP A 162 -32.17 16.36 -3.90
C ASP A 162 -32.53 17.84 -4.06
N PRO A 163 -32.62 18.36 -5.30
CA PRO A 163 -32.86 19.81 -5.50
C PRO A 163 -34.20 20.31 -4.99
N ARG A 164 -35.20 19.44 -4.91
CA ARG A 164 -36.57 19.79 -4.52
C ARG A 164 -36.78 19.74 -3.01
N THR A 165 -36.19 18.71 -2.37
CA THR A 165 -36.44 18.45 -0.94
C THR A 165 -35.28 18.80 -0.02
N GLY A 166 -34.07 18.97 -0.58
CA GLY A 166 -32.83 19.18 0.16
C GLY A 166 -32.31 17.93 0.88
N TYR A 167 -33.00 16.80 0.77
CA TYR A 167 -32.59 15.56 1.44
C TYR A 167 -31.38 14.92 0.74
N ARG A 168 -30.61 14.16 1.53
CA ARG A 168 -29.47 13.38 1.05
C ARG A 168 -29.96 12.19 0.25
N VAL A 169 -29.44 12.05 -0.96
CA VAL A 169 -29.68 10.92 -1.87
C VAL A 169 -28.35 10.21 -2.09
N PHE A 170 -28.30 8.96 -1.71
CA PHE A 170 -27.19 8.05 -1.90
C PHE A 170 -27.43 7.28 -3.19
N ASP A 171 -26.58 7.45 -4.18
CA ASP A 171 -26.68 6.71 -5.45
C ASP A 171 -26.20 5.25 -5.28
N ALA A 172 -26.22 4.48 -6.36
CA ALA A 172 -25.82 3.07 -6.34
C ALA A 172 -24.36 2.87 -5.90
N ALA A 173 -23.46 3.83 -6.20
CA ALA A 173 -22.07 3.79 -5.77
C ALA A 173 -21.98 4.06 -4.27
N ASP A 174 -22.64 5.09 -3.77
CA ASP A 174 -22.71 5.39 -2.33
C ASP A 174 -23.31 4.23 -1.52
N VAL A 175 -24.34 3.56 -2.06
CA VAL A 175 -24.96 2.39 -1.40
C VAL A 175 -23.98 1.24 -1.29
N ARG A 176 -23.20 0.96 -2.35
CA ARG A 176 -22.14 -0.06 -2.32
C ARG A 176 -21.04 0.30 -1.34
N ASP A 177 -20.56 1.54 -1.35
CA ASP A 177 -19.52 2.02 -0.46
C ASP A 177 -19.96 1.98 1.01
N ALA A 178 -21.22 2.35 1.29
CA ALA A 178 -21.80 2.24 2.62
C ALA A 178 -21.89 0.76 3.08
N ALA A 179 -22.27 -0.15 2.20
CA ALA A 179 -22.33 -1.58 2.52
C ALA A 179 -20.93 -2.15 2.80
N LEU A 180 -19.93 -1.81 1.98
CA LEU A 180 -18.54 -2.20 2.17
C LEU A 180 -17.99 -1.62 3.51
N ALA A 181 -18.23 -0.35 3.78
CA ALA A 181 -17.84 0.28 5.04
C ALA A 181 -18.49 -0.41 6.24
N HIS A 182 -19.77 -0.80 6.13
CA HIS A 182 -20.47 -1.53 7.19
C HIS A 182 -19.80 -2.88 7.49
N GLN A 183 -19.44 -3.66 6.48
CA GLN A 183 -18.76 -4.94 6.64
C GLN A 183 -17.37 -4.75 7.29
N LEU A 184 -16.58 -3.79 6.81
CA LEU A 184 -15.28 -3.48 7.38
C LEU A 184 -15.38 -3.01 8.84
N ARG A 185 -16.41 -2.21 9.17
CA ARG A 185 -16.70 -1.81 10.58
C ARG A 185 -17.02 -3.00 11.47
N ARG A 186 -17.77 -3.98 10.98
CA ARG A 186 -18.03 -5.24 11.71
C ARG A 186 -16.75 -6.05 11.92
N GLY A 187 -15.80 -5.96 11.00
CA GLY A 187 -14.45 -6.52 11.13
C GLY A 187 -13.51 -5.72 12.05
N GLY A 188 -13.99 -4.64 12.70
CA GLY A 188 -13.21 -3.87 13.68
C GLY A 188 -12.39 -2.71 13.11
N TYR A 189 -12.46 -2.44 11.79
CA TYR A 189 -11.68 -1.37 11.16
C TYR A 189 -12.20 0.03 11.53
N GLY A 190 -11.28 0.96 11.82
CA GLY A 190 -11.57 2.39 12.06
C GLY A 190 -11.92 3.12 10.76
N LEU A 191 -12.61 4.26 10.87
CA LEU A 191 -13.00 5.05 9.69
C LEU A 191 -11.79 5.63 8.95
N GLU A 192 -10.74 5.96 9.68
CA GLU A 192 -9.46 6.44 9.17
C GLU A 192 -8.76 5.44 8.25
N ARG A 193 -9.03 4.14 8.42
CA ARG A 193 -8.53 3.07 7.54
C ARG A 193 -9.50 2.74 6.42
N ILE A 194 -10.80 2.83 6.67
CA ILE A 194 -11.85 2.51 5.69
C ILE A 194 -11.91 3.57 4.58
N ALA A 195 -11.81 4.86 4.91
CA ALA A 195 -11.92 5.93 3.93
C ALA A 195 -10.90 5.83 2.78
N PRO A 196 -9.59 5.67 3.01
CA PRO A 196 -8.62 5.49 1.92
C PRO A 196 -8.85 4.19 1.12
N LEU A 197 -9.28 3.09 1.75
CA LEU A 197 -9.60 1.84 1.05
C LEU A 197 -10.75 2.02 0.07
N ILE A 198 -11.84 2.67 0.49
CA ILE A 198 -12.98 2.95 -0.40
C ILE A 198 -12.56 3.88 -1.54
N ALA A 199 -11.74 4.89 -1.27
CA ALA A 199 -11.20 5.75 -2.32
C ALA A 199 -10.37 4.97 -3.35
N GLN A 200 -9.56 4.00 -2.93
CA GLN A 200 -8.81 3.12 -3.82
C GLN A 200 -9.73 2.21 -4.66
N VAL A 201 -10.76 1.61 -4.06
CA VAL A 201 -11.75 0.79 -4.77
C VAL A 201 -12.48 1.60 -5.84
N ARG A 202 -12.86 2.85 -5.53
CA ARG A 202 -13.46 3.77 -6.53
C ARG A 202 -12.50 4.07 -7.67
N ALA A 203 -11.23 4.39 -7.36
CA ALA A 203 -10.21 4.71 -8.37
C ALA A 203 -9.88 3.52 -9.28
N ALA A 204 -9.99 2.29 -8.78
CA ALA A 204 -9.83 1.06 -9.55
C ALA A 204 -11.04 0.72 -10.44
N GLY A 205 -12.07 1.58 -10.49
CA GLY A 205 -13.25 1.42 -11.37
C GLY A 205 -14.39 0.62 -10.74
N GLY A 206 -14.28 0.17 -9.51
CA GLY A 206 -15.21 -0.78 -8.90
C GLY A 206 -15.24 -2.13 -9.65
N PRO A 207 -15.82 -3.19 -9.14
CA PRO A 207 -15.99 -4.43 -9.89
C PRO A 207 -16.96 -4.17 -11.07
N GLU A 208 -16.40 -4.05 -12.28
CA GLU A 208 -17.23 -4.13 -13.49
C GLU A 208 -17.98 -5.47 -13.48
N PRO A 209 -19.28 -5.51 -13.81
CA PRO A 209 -19.96 -6.77 -13.99
C PRO A 209 -19.27 -7.49 -15.15
N VAL A 210 -18.62 -8.62 -14.84
CA VAL A 210 -18.04 -9.49 -15.86
C VAL A 210 -19.18 -9.92 -16.77
N SER A 211 -19.28 -9.28 -17.93
CA SER A 211 -20.22 -9.67 -18.99
C SER A 211 -19.76 -11.01 -19.54
N TYR A 212 -20.34 -12.10 -19.07
CA TYR A 212 -20.18 -13.39 -19.72
C TYR A 212 -20.94 -13.31 -21.07
N THR A 213 -20.21 -12.91 -22.09
CA THR A 213 -20.66 -13.15 -23.47
C THR A 213 -20.46 -14.63 -23.76
N HIS A 214 -21.52 -15.39 -23.68
CA HIS A 214 -21.54 -16.73 -24.24
C HIS A 214 -21.37 -16.64 -25.76
N LEU A 215 -20.26 -17.19 -26.27
CA LEU A 215 -20.16 -17.69 -27.64
C LEU A 215 -20.62 -19.14 -27.65
#